data_30d31d9406b72588194d5a93126bca12
#
_entry.id   30d31d9406b72588194d5a93126bca12
#
_cell.length_a   1.000
_cell.length_b   1.000
_cell.length_c   1.000
_cell.angle_alpha   90.00
_cell.angle_beta   90.00
_cell.angle_gamma   90.00
#
_symmetry.space_group_name_H-M   'P 1'
#
loop_
_entity.id
_entity.type
_entity.pdbx_description
1 polymer ?
#
loop_
_entity_poly.entity_id
_entity_poly.type
_entity_poly.pdbx_seq_one_letter_code
_entity_poly.pdbx_strand_id
1 'polypeptide(L)'
;KRMAQDLKSLHADYPDAMIALGDAREVDALLPTRSVDAVITSPPYPNEKDYTRTTRLETVILGFAHDIHGVQAVKKRLVRSNTRSVYKDDEDAQWVKGHPEIQQLAAEIERRRIEMNKDSGFEKQYARVTLLYFGGMARHLAAMRAVLKPGAKLAYVVGDQASYLRVMIRTGELLADLAQRLGYQVEGIDLFRTRFATATQMDLREEVVVLTWPGYKE
;
A
#
# COMPACT_ATOMS: atom_id res chain seq x y z
N LYS A 1 24.14 17.65 6.07
CA LYS A 1 24.32 18.50 7.26
C LYS A 1 23.18 18.33 8.27
N ARG A 2 21.89 18.36 7.91
CA ARG A 2 20.74 18.14 8.81
C ARG A 2 20.81 16.79 9.52
N MET A 3 20.91 15.68 8.79
CA MET A 3 21.02 14.33 9.38
C MET A 3 22.14 14.21 10.41
N ALA A 4 23.31 14.85 10.17
CA ALA A 4 24.42 14.84 11.12
C ALA A 4 24.13 15.69 12.37
N GLN A 5 23.30 16.71 12.27
CA GLN A 5 22.83 17.48 13.43
C GLN A 5 21.79 16.69 14.23
N ASP A 6 20.83 16.05 13.53
CA ASP A 6 19.81 15.22 14.15
C ASP A 6 20.46 14.05 14.91
N LEU A 7 21.44 13.38 14.32
CA LEU A 7 22.20 12.31 14.98
C LEU A 7 22.93 12.77 16.26
N LYS A 8 23.38 14.03 16.32
CA LYS A 8 24.00 14.59 17.52
C LYS A 8 23.03 14.88 18.65
N SER A 9 21.77 15.10 18.33
CA SER A 9 20.68 15.34 19.30
C SER A 9 20.06 14.05 19.83
N LEU A 10 20.37 12.89 19.21
CA LEU A 10 19.92 11.60 19.67
C LEU A 10 20.68 11.18 20.93
N HIS A 11 19.95 10.74 21.96
CA HIS A 11 20.56 10.18 23.18
C HIS A 11 21.10 8.77 22.89
N ALA A 12 22.14 8.37 23.62
CA ALA A 12 22.86 7.10 23.35
C ALA A 12 22.08 5.83 23.70
N ASP A 13 21.00 5.92 24.48
CA ASP A 13 20.23 4.78 25.00
C ASP A 13 18.96 4.53 24.17
N TYR A 14 19.13 4.16 22.89
CA TYR A 14 18.02 3.63 22.10
C TYR A 14 17.99 2.10 22.20
N PRO A 15 16.78 1.50 22.25
CA PRO A 15 16.67 0.06 22.16
C PRO A 15 17.18 -0.44 20.79
N ASP A 16 17.70 -1.65 20.76
CA ASP A 16 18.16 -2.29 19.53
C ASP A 16 17.05 -2.34 18.48
N ALA A 17 17.39 -1.95 17.25
CA ALA A 17 16.49 -2.02 16.12
C ALA A 17 16.55 -3.41 15.47
N MET A 18 15.40 -4.03 15.26
CA MET A 18 15.27 -5.25 14.48
C MET A 18 14.90 -4.92 13.03
N ILE A 19 15.64 -5.50 12.09
CA ILE A 19 15.32 -5.39 10.66
C ILE A 19 14.93 -6.78 10.16
N ALA A 20 13.73 -6.90 9.58
CA ALA A 20 13.24 -8.12 8.97
C ALA A 20 12.92 -7.90 7.49
N LEU A 21 13.36 -8.83 6.63
CA LEU A 21 13.03 -8.84 5.20
C LEU A 21 11.86 -9.79 4.95
N GLY A 22 10.73 -9.29 4.46
CA GLY A 22 9.58 -10.12 4.17
C GLY A 22 8.50 -9.42 3.34
N ASP A 23 7.41 -10.14 3.11
CA ASP A 23 6.21 -9.62 2.49
C ASP A 23 5.33 -8.97 3.55
N ALA A 24 4.98 -7.71 3.39
CA ALA A 24 4.12 -6.99 4.33
C ALA A 24 2.71 -7.61 4.47
N ARG A 25 2.28 -8.42 3.50
CA ARG A 25 1.01 -9.16 3.55
C ARG A 25 1.06 -10.41 4.43
N GLU A 26 2.26 -10.75 4.93
CA GLU A 26 2.57 -11.93 5.76
C GLU A 26 3.36 -11.52 7.02
N VAL A 27 3.10 -10.31 7.53
CA VAL A 27 3.81 -9.75 8.67
C VAL A 27 3.65 -10.59 9.95
N ASP A 28 2.55 -11.30 10.07
CA ASP A 28 2.25 -12.25 11.15
C ASP A 28 3.20 -13.47 11.19
N ALA A 29 3.86 -13.79 10.06
CA ALA A 29 4.92 -14.78 10.02
C ALA A 29 6.30 -14.22 10.40
N LEU A 30 6.45 -12.89 10.47
CA LEU A 30 7.72 -12.20 10.70
C LEU A 30 7.86 -11.66 12.12
N LEU A 31 6.76 -11.29 12.76
CA LEU A 31 6.74 -10.63 14.05
C LEU A 31 5.99 -11.47 15.10
N PRO A 32 6.39 -11.40 16.38
CA PRO A 32 5.66 -12.07 17.45
C PRO A 32 4.24 -11.56 17.59
N THR A 33 3.33 -12.41 17.99
CA THR A 33 1.93 -12.08 18.28
C THR A 33 1.85 -11.01 19.38
N ARG A 34 0.99 -10.01 19.19
CA ARG A 34 0.75 -8.91 20.14
C ARG A 34 2.04 -8.23 20.63
N SER A 35 2.95 -7.95 19.72
CA SER A 35 4.25 -7.34 20.02
C SER A 35 4.35 -5.85 19.61
N VAL A 36 3.43 -5.38 18.75
CA VAL A 36 3.50 -4.05 18.13
C VAL A 36 2.53 -3.08 18.79
N ASP A 37 3.04 -1.94 19.26
CA ASP A 37 2.27 -0.87 19.88
C ASP A 37 1.87 0.22 18.90
N ALA A 38 2.69 0.44 17.86
CA ALA A 38 2.43 1.47 16.85
C ALA A 38 2.98 1.07 15.48
N VAL A 39 2.33 1.55 14.42
CA VAL A 39 2.77 1.40 13.02
C VAL A 39 2.77 2.77 12.34
N ILE A 40 3.90 3.13 11.73
CA ILE A 40 4.00 4.32 10.89
C ILE A 40 4.59 3.88 9.57
N THR A 41 3.85 4.06 8.48
CA THR A 41 4.29 3.59 7.16
C THR A 41 3.68 4.41 6.03
N SER A 42 4.35 4.40 4.88
CA SER A 42 3.82 4.89 3.60
C SER A 42 3.87 3.74 2.62
N PRO A 43 2.79 2.95 2.49
CA PRO A 43 2.73 1.87 1.51
C PRO A 43 2.75 2.44 0.08
N PRO A 44 3.02 1.63 -0.95
CA PRO A 44 2.93 2.10 -2.33
C PRO A 44 1.53 2.66 -2.62
N TYR A 45 1.46 3.74 -3.41
CA TYR A 45 0.19 4.31 -3.85
C TYR A 45 -0.32 3.57 -5.10
N PRO A 46 -1.63 3.58 -5.40
CA PRO A 46 -2.14 3.05 -6.67
C PRO A 46 -1.45 3.75 -7.86
N ASN A 47 -0.99 2.99 -8.86
CA ASN A 47 -0.21 3.46 -10.00
C ASN A 47 1.13 4.14 -9.64
N GLU A 48 1.74 3.72 -8.56
CA GLU A 48 3.08 4.18 -8.18
C GLU A 48 4.15 3.51 -9.07
N LYS A 49 5.39 3.99 -8.96
CA LYS A 49 6.54 3.46 -9.70
C LYS A 49 6.80 2.00 -9.38
N ASP A 50 7.30 1.27 -10.36
CA ASP A 50 7.84 -0.07 -10.15
C ASP A 50 9.15 0.03 -9.34
N TYR A 51 9.07 -0.23 -8.04
CA TYR A 51 10.21 -0.14 -7.12
C TYR A 51 11.38 -1.03 -7.55
N THR A 52 11.13 -2.23 -8.07
CA THR A 52 12.20 -3.10 -8.56
C THR A 52 12.93 -2.54 -9.79
N ARG A 53 12.33 -1.56 -10.47
CA ARG A 53 12.98 -0.84 -11.57
C ARG A 53 13.76 0.37 -11.05
N THR A 54 13.21 1.11 -10.10
CA THR A 54 13.83 2.34 -9.57
C THR A 54 15.00 2.05 -8.65
N THR A 55 14.95 0.93 -7.91
CA THR A 55 16.02 0.51 -6.98
C THR A 55 16.79 -0.71 -7.46
N ARG A 56 16.80 -0.96 -8.78
CA ARG A 56 17.46 -2.15 -9.36
C ARG A 56 18.95 -2.18 -9.05
N LEU A 57 19.61 -1.04 -9.19
CA LEU A 57 21.05 -0.92 -8.96
C LEU A 57 21.40 -1.28 -7.53
N GLU A 58 20.69 -0.68 -6.58
CA GLU A 58 20.88 -0.93 -5.15
C GLU A 58 20.56 -2.38 -4.80
N THR A 59 19.48 -2.93 -5.37
CA THR A 59 19.10 -4.33 -5.16
C THR A 59 20.20 -5.31 -5.56
N VAL A 60 20.89 -5.04 -6.68
CA VAL A 60 21.98 -5.89 -7.18
C VAL A 60 23.27 -5.65 -6.40
N ILE A 61 23.67 -4.39 -6.17
CA ILE A 61 24.91 -4.05 -5.45
C ILE A 61 24.88 -4.57 -4.02
N LEU A 62 23.73 -4.46 -3.34
CA LEU A 62 23.55 -4.95 -1.97
C LEU A 62 23.32 -6.47 -1.87
N GLY A 63 23.33 -7.20 -3.01
CA GLY A 63 23.21 -8.64 -3.02
C GLY A 63 21.82 -9.21 -2.78
N PHE A 64 20.75 -8.38 -2.83
CA PHE A 64 19.37 -8.87 -2.71
C PHE A 64 18.89 -9.63 -3.95
N ALA A 65 19.52 -9.42 -5.10
CA ALA A 65 19.29 -10.18 -6.32
C ALA A 65 20.57 -10.23 -7.17
N HIS A 66 20.91 -11.40 -7.69
CA HIS A 66 22.09 -11.62 -8.52
C HIS A 66 21.78 -11.69 -10.01
N ASP A 67 20.51 -11.95 -10.35
CA ASP A 67 20.04 -12.10 -11.72
C ASP A 67 18.59 -11.61 -11.88
N ILE A 68 18.05 -11.76 -13.09
CA ILE A 68 16.67 -11.37 -13.41
C ILE A 68 15.62 -12.17 -12.60
N HIS A 69 15.90 -13.42 -12.28
CA HIS A 69 15.01 -14.27 -11.51
C HIS A 69 14.92 -13.80 -10.05
N GLY A 70 16.05 -13.41 -9.45
CA GLY A 70 16.11 -12.78 -8.15
C GLY A 70 15.31 -11.48 -8.10
N VAL A 71 15.46 -10.60 -9.10
CA VAL A 71 14.66 -9.36 -9.20
C VAL A 71 13.16 -9.67 -9.33
N GLN A 72 12.78 -10.69 -10.11
CA GLN A 72 11.39 -11.12 -10.23
C GLN A 72 10.84 -11.68 -8.91
N ALA A 73 11.65 -12.44 -8.17
CA ALA A 73 11.27 -12.97 -6.86
C ALA A 73 11.00 -11.84 -5.86
N VAL A 74 11.84 -10.80 -5.81
CA VAL A 74 11.60 -9.59 -5.02
C VAL A 74 10.28 -8.93 -5.45
N LYS A 75 10.09 -8.76 -6.76
CA LYS A 75 8.89 -8.12 -7.32
C LYS A 75 7.59 -8.85 -6.95
N LYS A 76 7.60 -10.17 -6.91
CA LYS A 76 6.45 -11.00 -6.53
C LYS A 76 6.01 -10.81 -5.07
N ARG A 77 6.91 -10.37 -4.18
CA ARG A 77 6.61 -10.06 -2.78
C ARG A 77 6.04 -8.66 -2.54
N LEU A 78 6.04 -7.79 -3.54
CA LEU A 78 5.50 -6.44 -3.39
C LEU A 78 3.99 -6.41 -3.55
N VAL A 79 3.32 -5.54 -2.81
CA VAL A 79 1.92 -5.18 -3.07
C VAL A 79 1.80 -4.64 -4.50
N ARG A 80 0.77 -5.08 -5.22
CA ARG A 80 0.56 -4.68 -6.62
C ARG A 80 0.11 -3.23 -6.70
N SER A 81 0.99 -2.35 -7.15
CA SER A 81 0.71 -0.92 -7.26
C SER A 81 0.72 -0.39 -8.70
N ASN A 82 1.21 -1.20 -9.66
CA ASN A 82 1.27 -0.80 -11.06
C ASN A 82 1.08 -2.01 -11.99
N THR A 83 0.74 -1.73 -13.24
CA THR A 83 0.43 -2.77 -14.25
C THR A 83 1.60 -3.69 -14.60
N ARG A 84 2.84 -3.26 -14.38
CA ARG A 84 4.04 -4.07 -14.65
C ARG A 84 4.31 -5.12 -13.59
N SER A 85 3.61 -5.05 -12.46
CA SER A 85 3.75 -6.00 -11.36
C SER A 85 2.58 -6.99 -11.24
N VAL A 86 1.68 -7.01 -12.22
CA VAL A 86 0.54 -7.93 -12.25
C VAL A 86 0.94 -9.27 -12.88
N TYR A 87 0.68 -10.36 -12.16
CA TYR A 87 0.91 -11.74 -12.61
C TYR A 87 -0.41 -12.50 -12.71
N LYS A 88 -0.42 -13.59 -13.50
CA LYS A 88 -1.65 -14.39 -13.70
C LYS A 88 -2.12 -15.05 -12.41
N ASP A 89 -1.18 -15.46 -11.59
CA ASP A 89 -1.33 -16.13 -10.31
C ASP A 89 -1.60 -15.18 -9.11
N ASP A 90 -1.79 -13.88 -9.36
CA ASP A 90 -2.15 -12.93 -8.31
C ASP A 90 -3.61 -13.13 -7.86
N GLU A 91 -3.80 -13.39 -6.57
CA GLU A 91 -5.10 -13.70 -5.97
C GLU A 91 -5.59 -12.64 -4.97
N ASP A 92 -4.79 -11.62 -4.67
CA ASP A 92 -5.14 -10.62 -3.65
C ASP A 92 -6.49 -9.94 -3.90
N ALA A 93 -6.96 -9.86 -5.17
CA ALA A 93 -8.27 -9.30 -5.50
C ALA A 93 -9.45 -9.98 -4.77
N GLN A 94 -9.30 -11.24 -4.33
CA GLN A 94 -10.33 -11.95 -3.58
C GLN A 94 -10.68 -11.27 -2.24
N TRP A 95 -9.70 -10.58 -1.61
CA TRP A 95 -9.88 -9.89 -0.33
C TRP A 95 -10.85 -8.69 -0.41
N VAL A 96 -11.09 -8.18 -1.61
CA VAL A 96 -12.01 -7.05 -1.86
C VAL A 96 -13.21 -7.43 -2.71
N LYS A 97 -13.45 -8.73 -2.96
CA LYS A 97 -14.58 -9.21 -3.76
C LYS A 97 -15.93 -8.75 -3.21
N GLY A 98 -16.07 -8.67 -1.89
CA GLY A 98 -17.27 -8.20 -1.21
C GLY A 98 -17.30 -6.70 -0.88
N HIS A 99 -16.40 -5.90 -1.44
CA HIS A 99 -16.30 -4.46 -1.17
C HIS A 99 -16.93 -3.65 -2.32
N PRO A 100 -18.17 -3.14 -2.18
CA PRO A 100 -18.93 -2.55 -3.29
C PRO A 100 -18.19 -1.39 -3.96
N GLU A 101 -17.64 -0.46 -3.18
CA GLU A 101 -17.01 0.76 -3.68
C GLU A 101 -15.75 0.46 -4.49
N ILE A 102 -14.92 -0.51 -4.06
CA ILE A 102 -13.73 -0.93 -4.81
C ILE A 102 -14.12 -1.67 -6.08
N GLN A 103 -15.18 -2.50 -6.04
CA GLN A 103 -15.69 -3.17 -7.24
C GLN A 103 -16.26 -2.16 -8.24
N GLN A 104 -17.02 -1.18 -7.78
CA GLN A 104 -17.55 -0.09 -8.62
C GLN A 104 -16.43 0.75 -9.22
N LEU A 105 -15.41 1.08 -8.46
CA LEU A 105 -14.22 1.81 -8.94
C LEU A 105 -13.52 1.05 -10.07
N ALA A 106 -13.29 -0.25 -9.90
CA ALA A 106 -12.68 -1.09 -10.93
C ALA A 106 -13.57 -1.19 -12.19
N ALA A 107 -14.88 -1.33 -12.02
CA ALA A 107 -15.85 -1.34 -13.12
C ALA A 107 -15.87 0.01 -13.87
N GLU A 108 -15.79 1.14 -13.16
CA GLU A 108 -15.73 2.46 -13.77
C GLU A 108 -14.44 2.65 -14.60
N ILE A 109 -13.29 2.19 -14.09
CA ILE A 109 -12.01 2.23 -14.82
C ILE A 109 -12.14 1.41 -16.12
N GLU A 110 -12.73 0.22 -16.05
CA GLU A 110 -12.92 -0.63 -17.24
C GLU A 110 -13.91 -0.02 -18.23
N ARG A 111 -15.01 0.52 -17.75
CA ARG A 111 -15.98 1.24 -18.59
C ARG A 111 -15.31 2.39 -19.34
N ARG A 112 -14.52 3.21 -18.65
CA ARG A 112 -13.75 4.33 -19.26
C ARG A 112 -12.76 3.84 -20.30
N ARG A 113 -12.10 2.69 -20.02
CA ARG A 113 -11.17 2.08 -20.98
C ARG A 113 -11.87 1.76 -22.30
N ILE A 114 -13.05 1.13 -22.22
CA ILE A 114 -13.85 0.76 -23.39
C ILE A 114 -14.32 2.00 -24.13
N GLU A 115 -14.90 2.97 -23.45
CA GLU A 115 -15.41 4.22 -24.04
C GLU A 115 -14.32 5.02 -24.76
N MET A 116 -13.11 5.02 -24.23
CA MET A 116 -11.96 5.73 -24.80
C MET A 116 -11.21 4.89 -25.85
N ASN A 117 -11.67 3.68 -26.20
CA ASN A 117 -11.01 2.74 -27.09
C ASN A 117 -9.54 2.49 -26.72
N LYS A 118 -9.26 2.29 -25.43
CA LYS A 118 -7.92 2.07 -24.89
C LYS A 118 -7.59 0.58 -24.81
N ASP A 119 -6.84 0.08 -25.78
CA ASP A 119 -6.59 -1.35 -25.98
C ASP A 119 -5.14 -1.80 -25.76
N SER A 120 -4.28 -0.94 -25.25
CA SER A 120 -2.91 -1.34 -24.91
C SER A 120 -2.89 -2.37 -23.78
N GLY A 121 -1.84 -3.19 -23.75
CA GLY A 121 -1.68 -4.22 -22.71
C GLY A 121 -1.66 -3.66 -21.28
N PHE A 122 -1.21 -2.41 -21.09
CA PHE A 122 -1.21 -1.75 -19.79
C PHE A 122 -2.60 -1.29 -19.38
N GLU A 123 -3.34 -0.68 -20.29
CA GLU A 123 -4.67 -0.13 -20.01
C GLU A 123 -5.67 -1.22 -19.65
N LYS A 124 -5.55 -2.40 -20.29
CA LYS A 124 -6.34 -3.61 -19.94
C LYS A 124 -6.11 -4.12 -18.52
N GLN A 125 -5.05 -3.71 -17.86
CA GLN A 125 -4.74 -4.14 -16.49
C GLN A 125 -5.16 -3.12 -15.42
N TYR A 126 -5.62 -1.91 -15.78
CA TYR A 126 -5.91 -0.87 -14.81
C TYR A 126 -6.97 -1.26 -13.77
N ALA A 127 -8.09 -1.81 -14.20
CA ALA A 127 -9.13 -2.31 -13.29
C ALA A 127 -8.59 -3.45 -12.41
N ARG A 128 -7.87 -4.40 -13.00
CA ARG A 128 -7.31 -5.54 -12.26
C ARG A 128 -6.28 -5.12 -11.23
N VAL A 129 -5.34 -4.24 -11.57
CA VAL A 129 -4.32 -3.78 -10.62
C VAL A 129 -4.93 -2.97 -9.47
N THR A 130 -6.03 -2.26 -9.72
CA THR A 130 -6.77 -1.57 -8.65
C THR A 130 -7.34 -2.57 -7.64
N LEU A 131 -7.98 -3.64 -8.11
CA LEU A 131 -8.47 -4.71 -7.23
C LEU A 131 -7.34 -5.41 -6.46
N LEU A 132 -6.21 -5.68 -7.14
CA LEU A 132 -5.05 -6.32 -6.51
C LEU A 132 -4.37 -5.41 -5.48
N TYR A 133 -4.32 -4.10 -5.73
CA TYR A 133 -3.77 -3.15 -4.78
C TYR A 133 -4.56 -3.13 -3.47
N PHE A 134 -5.86 -2.87 -3.55
CA PHE A 134 -6.70 -2.82 -2.36
C PHE A 134 -6.83 -4.19 -1.70
N GLY A 135 -6.83 -5.26 -2.47
CA GLY A 135 -6.79 -6.62 -1.94
C GLY A 135 -5.51 -6.93 -1.17
N GLY A 136 -4.35 -6.52 -1.70
CA GLY A 136 -3.07 -6.63 -1.00
C GLY A 136 -3.02 -5.82 0.29
N MET A 137 -3.60 -4.61 0.28
CA MET A 137 -3.73 -3.77 1.48
C MET A 137 -4.68 -4.39 2.52
N ALA A 138 -5.80 -4.97 2.07
CA ALA A 138 -6.73 -5.67 2.96
C ALA A 138 -6.06 -6.90 3.62
N ARG A 139 -5.30 -7.69 2.84
CA ARG A 139 -4.53 -8.82 3.34
C ARG A 139 -3.47 -8.38 4.35
N HIS A 140 -2.74 -7.29 4.05
CA HIS A 140 -1.78 -6.69 4.97
C HIS A 140 -2.44 -6.29 6.29
N LEU A 141 -3.54 -5.51 6.24
CA LEU A 141 -4.28 -5.11 7.44
C LEU A 141 -4.82 -6.33 8.22
N ALA A 142 -5.25 -7.39 7.53
CA ALA A 142 -5.69 -8.62 8.18
C ALA A 142 -4.55 -9.33 8.92
N ALA A 143 -3.36 -9.44 8.31
CA ALA A 143 -2.18 -10.03 8.93
C ALA A 143 -1.69 -9.20 10.13
N MET A 144 -1.75 -7.86 10.02
CA MET A 144 -1.36 -6.95 11.11
C MET A 144 -2.10 -7.21 12.41
N ARG A 145 -3.37 -7.64 12.39
CA ARG A 145 -4.18 -7.87 13.59
C ARG A 145 -3.57 -8.87 14.57
N ALA A 146 -2.82 -9.86 14.05
CA ALA A 146 -2.19 -10.88 14.88
C ALA A 146 -1.02 -10.31 15.71
N VAL A 147 -0.28 -9.35 15.15
CA VAL A 147 0.93 -8.79 15.77
C VAL A 147 0.68 -7.54 16.58
N LEU A 148 -0.45 -6.87 16.37
CA LEU A 148 -0.83 -5.66 17.10
C LEU A 148 -1.31 -5.98 18.53
N LYS A 149 -0.89 -5.18 19.48
CA LYS A 149 -1.49 -5.14 20.81
C LYS A 149 -2.86 -4.48 20.77
N PRO A 150 -3.81 -4.84 21.63
CA PRO A 150 -5.03 -4.05 21.81
C PRO A 150 -4.69 -2.60 22.14
N GLY A 151 -5.32 -1.65 21.46
CA GLY A 151 -5.04 -0.21 21.57
C GLY A 151 -3.90 0.30 20.71
N ALA A 152 -3.22 -0.55 19.95
CA ALA A 152 -2.14 -0.14 19.03
C ALA A 152 -2.63 0.90 18.01
N LYS A 153 -1.80 1.91 17.75
CA LYS A 153 -2.10 3.01 16.81
C LYS A 153 -1.38 2.79 15.48
N LEU A 154 -2.07 3.10 14.38
CA LEU A 154 -1.49 2.95 13.04
C LEU A 154 -1.68 4.26 12.26
N ALA A 155 -0.64 4.68 11.55
CA ALA A 155 -0.63 5.84 10.66
C ALA A 155 -0.14 5.41 9.28
N TYR A 156 -1.04 5.42 8.31
CA TYR A 156 -0.76 5.08 6.92
C TYR A 156 -0.77 6.34 6.06
N VAL A 157 0.40 6.74 5.54
CA VAL A 157 0.49 7.85 4.59
C VAL A 157 0.18 7.32 3.20
N VAL A 158 -0.90 7.79 2.59
CA VAL A 158 -1.36 7.39 1.26
C VAL A 158 -1.74 8.61 0.42
N GLY A 159 -1.79 8.44 -0.90
CA GLY A 159 -2.13 9.52 -1.82
C GLY A 159 -3.24 9.14 -2.79
N ASP A 160 -4.10 10.12 -3.08
CA ASP A 160 -5.08 10.03 -4.14
C ASP A 160 -4.40 9.86 -5.51
N GLN A 161 -5.06 9.14 -6.41
CA GLN A 161 -4.61 8.93 -7.77
C GLN A 161 -5.75 9.11 -8.79
N ALA A 162 -5.40 9.64 -9.96
CA ALA A 162 -6.33 9.80 -11.07
C ALA A 162 -5.71 9.42 -12.42
N SER A 163 -4.64 8.62 -12.39
CA SER A 163 -3.85 8.24 -13.57
C SER A 163 -4.47 7.13 -14.39
N TYR A 164 -5.40 6.37 -13.83
CA TYR A 164 -6.14 5.35 -14.58
C TYR A 164 -7.34 5.99 -15.28
N LEU A 165 -7.10 6.49 -16.50
CA LEU A 165 -8.12 7.06 -17.39
C LEU A 165 -8.91 8.23 -16.76
N ARG A 166 -8.26 8.99 -15.89
CA ARG A 166 -8.82 10.12 -15.14
C ARG A 166 -9.93 9.72 -14.15
N VAL A 167 -10.01 8.45 -13.76
CA VAL A 167 -10.86 8.01 -12.67
C VAL A 167 -10.18 8.31 -11.36
N MET A 168 -10.87 9.04 -10.47
CA MET A 168 -10.33 9.43 -9.17
C MET A 168 -10.35 8.25 -8.21
N ILE A 169 -9.21 7.91 -7.63
CA ILE A 169 -9.05 6.91 -6.59
C ILE A 169 -8.78 7.66 -5.28
N ARG A 170 -9.77 7.70 -4.40
CA ARG A 170 -9.66 8.27 -3.04
C ARG A 170 -9.06 7.21 -2.11
N THR A 171 -7.74 7.11 -2.16
CA THR A 171 -7.01 6.00 -1.53
C THR A 171 -7.18 5.97 -0.01
N GLY A 172 -7.15 7.15 0.64
CA GLY A 172 -7.33 7.25 2.09
C GLY A 172 -8.70 6.79 2.55
N GLU A 173 -9.77 7.23 1.86
CA GLU A 173 -11.16 6.86 2.17
C GLU A 173 -11.38 5.34 2.01
N LEU A 174 -10.92 4.76 0.90
CA LEU A 174 -11.06 3.33 0.63
C LEU A 174 -10.25 2.47 1.60
N LEU A 175 -9.04 2.93 1.99
CA LEU A 175 -8.23 2.22 2.98
C LEU A 175 -8.86 2.27 4.37
N ALA A 176 -9.44 3.40 4.76
CA ALA A 176 -10.14 3.55 6.03
C ALA A 176 -11.38 2.63 6.09
N ASP A 177 -12.18 2.55 5.03
CA ASP A 177 -13.33 1.65 4.98
C ASP A 177 -12.90 0.18 5.03
N LEU A 178 -11.85 -0.20 4.30
CA LEU A 178 -11.27 -1.55 4.40
C LEU A 178 -10.83 -1.89 5.83
N ALA A 179 -10.14 -0.95 6.50
CA ALA A 179 -9.69 -1.14 7.88
C ALA A 179 -10.89 -1.30 8.82
N GLN A 180 -11.93 -0.48 8.67
CA GLN A 180 -13.15 -0.56 9.49
C GLN A 180 -13.86 -1.91 9.32
N ARG A 181 -13.96 -2.42 8.10
CA ARG A 181 -14.52 -3.77 7.81
C ARG A 181 -13.69 -4.90 8.43
N LEU A 182 -12.40 -4.69 8.63
CA LEU A 182 -11.50 -5.62 9.29
C LEU A 182 -11.48 -5.46 10.83
N GLY A 183 -12.30 -4.57 11.38
CA GLY A 183 -12.46 -4.38 12.83
C GLY A 183 -11.56 -3.31 13.46
N TYR A 184 -10.85 -2.53 12.66
CA TYR A 184 -10.13 -1.35 13.14
C TYR A 184 -11.11 -0.22 13.45
N GLN A 185 -10.74 0.65 14.38
CA GLN A 185 -11.38 1.94 14.60
C GLN A 185 -10.66 2.99 13.76
N VAL A 186 -11.39 3.73 12.94
CA VAL A 186 -10.87 4.85 12.16
C VAL A 186 -10.95 6.10 13.05
N GLU A 187 -9.81 6.64 13.44
CA GLU A 187 -9.72 7.87 14.25
C GLU A 187 -9.89 9.12 13.39
N GLY A 188 -9.35 9.09 12.17
CA GLY A 188 -9.44 10.19 11.22
C GLY A 188 -8.65 9.94 9.95
N ILE A 189 -8.82 10.85 9.01
CA ILE A 189 -8.02 10.97 7.79
C ILE A 189 -7.50 12.41 7.75
N ASP A 190 -6.22 12.57 8.09
CA ASP A 190 -5.61 13.89 8.20
C ASP A 190 -4.97 14.28 6.87
N LEU A 191 -5.33 15.46 6.35
CA LEU A 191 -4.73 15.99 5.15
C LEU A 191 -3.28 16.41 5.42
N PHE A 192 -2.32 15.75 4.77
CA PHE A 192 -0.91 16.07 4.85
C PHE A 192 -0.53 17.19 3.89
N ARG A 193 -0.93 17.06 2.61
CA ARG A 193 -0.77 18.07 1.56
C ARG A 193 -1.68 17.81 0.37
N THR A 194 -1.85 18.81 -0.48
CA THR A 194 -2.51 18.68 -1.79
C THR A 194 -1.51 18.88 -2.91
N ARG A 195 -1.78 18.24 -4.04
CA ARG A 195 -1.06 18.42 -5.30
C ARG A 195 -2.07 18.55 -6.43
N PHE A 196 -2.03 19.65 -7.17
CA PHE A 196 -2.89 19.83 -8.33
C PHE A 196 -2.50 18.90 -9.47
N ALA A 197 -3.45 18.11 -9.96
CA ALA A 197 -3.26 17.19 -11.08
C ALA A 197 -3.73 17.86 -12.38
N THR A 198 -2.81 18.30 -13.21
CA THR A 198 -3.10 18.98 -14.50
C THR A 198 -3.97 18.14 -15.45
N ALA A 199 -3.81 16.81 -15.43
CA ALA A 199 -4.54 15.91 -16.31
C ALA A 199 -6.04 15.82 -16.00
N THR A 200 -6.43 15.99 -14.74
CA THR A 200 -7.83 15.90 -14.26
C THR A 200 -8.40 17.23 -13.80
N GLN A 201 -7.55 18.28 -13.70
CA GLN A 201 -7.91 19.58 -13.12
C GLN A 201 -8.48 19.46 -11.70
N MET A 202 -7.99 18.50 -10.92
CA MET A 202 -8.44 18.20 -9.56
C MET A 202 -7.26 18.14 -8.60
N ASP A 203 -7.52 18.45 -7.33
CA ASP A 203 -6.55 18.25 -6.27
C ASP A 203 -6.46 16.77 -5.89
N LEU A 204 -5.23 16.25 -5.87
CA LEU A 204 -4.87 14.98 -5.30
C LEU A 204 -4.41 15.23 -3.86
N ARG A 205 -5.04 14.57 -2.92
CA ARG A 205 -4.72 14.68 -1.51
C ARG A 205 -3.66 13.63 -1.16
N GLU A 206 -2.71 14.01 -0.34
CA GLU A 206 -1.83 13.09 0.36
C GLU A 206 -2.23 13.14 1.83
N GLU A 207 -2.63 12.00 2.37
CA GLU A 207 -3.38 11.89 3.62
C GLU A 207 -2.72 10.88 4.55
N VAL A 208 -2.94 11.08 5.85
CA VAL A 208 -2.59 10.10 6.89
C VAL A 208 -3.87 9.47 7.40
N VAL A 209 -4.06 8.18 7.12
CA VAL A 209 -5.16 7.39 7.68
C VAL A 209 -4.72 6.92 9.07
N VAL A 210 -5.41 7.40 10.10
CA VAL A 210 -5.11 7.10 11.51
C VAL A 210 -6.11 6.06 12.01
N LEU A 211 -5.57 4.92 12.47
CA LEU A 211 -6.36 3.78 12.92
C LEU A 211 -5.96 3.36 14.33
N THR A 212 -6.90 2.72 15.02
CA THR A 212 -6.65 2.00 16.26
C THR A 212 -7.08 0.54 16.11
N TRP A 213 -6.24 -0.38 16.56
CA TRP A 213 -6.63 -1.78 16.70
C TRP A 213 -7.23 -2.02 18.10
N PRO A 214 -8.55 -2.23 18.26
CA PRO A 214 -9.15 -2.41 19.57
C PRO A 214 -8.87 -3.78 20.21
N GLY A 215 -8.31 -4.71 19.45
CA GLY A 215 -8.22 -6.12 19.82
C GLY A 215 -9.36 -6.93 19.19
N TYR A 216 -9.27 -8.26 19.32
CA TYR A 216 -10.39 -9.13 18.95
C TYR A 216 -11.51 -8.94 19.99
N LYS A 217 -12.76 -8.87 19.51
CA LYS A 217 -13.92 -8.94 20.41
C LYS A 217 -13.98 -10.37 20.98
N GLU A 218 -14.06 -10.46 22.29
CA GLU A 218 -14.37 -11.71 22.99
C GLU A 218 -15.79 -12.19 22.67
#